data_5eaad349a75927f0b1ab1edf292f7bfc
#
_entry.id   5eaad349a75927f0b1ab1edf292f7bfc
#
_cell.length_a   1.000
_cell.length_b   1.000
_cell.length_c   1.000
_cell.angle_alpha   90.00
_cell.angle_beta   90.00
_cell.angle_gamma   90.00
#
_symmetry.space_group_name_H-M   'P 1'
#
loop_
_entity.id
_entity.type
_entity.pdbx_description
1 polymer ?
#
loop_
_entity_poly.entity_id
_entity_poly.type
_entity_poly.pdbx_seq_one_letter_code
_entity_poly.pdbx_strand_id
1 'polypeptide(L)'
;MMKYTIRNRHTIGIIALVIALCASCSFNSPSIAFPKVQRLYKHTVEEDFVENLAVFAVFQDADGVNDYKELLLQENATGLEWRLHRGNTIFLQESGFSQHEQWVGSNTFAYPRGAFPAGAYTLTLSDLGGNTTSHVFTLQKPPRVTARPFQFTVNRETWQIHVKNSSFCCYFSLVMLSADLQPLRTHHLGKKETETITGSLQELIDFVPDACYIQCFSENQDRSIGFFSAPIPVP
;
A
#
# COMPACT_ATOMS: atom_id res chain seq x y z
N MET A 1 -45.70 -51.72 18.45
CA MET A 1 -45.78 -50.55 17.54
C MET A 1 -45.13 -49.34 18.18
N MET A 2 -43.78 -49.38 18.42
CA MET A 2 -43.11 -48.32 19.17
C MET A 2 -41.58 -48.34 18.93
N LYS A 3 -41.14 -48.29 17.68
CA LYS A 3 -39.69 -48.21 17.34
C LYS A 3 -39.32 -47.15 16.28
N TYR A 4 -40.27 -46.35 15.77
CA TYR A 4 -40.00 -45.38 14.70
C TYR A 4 -39.77 -43.93 15.21
N THR A 5 -40.08 -43.61 16.46
CA THR A 5 -40.08 -42.23 16.96
C THR A 5 -38.70 -41.72 17.40
N ILE A 6 -37.76 -42.59 17.73
CA ILE A 6 -36.45 -42.19 18.26
C ILE A 6 -35.48 -41.81 17.11
N ARG A 7 -35.60 -42.47 15.97
CA ARG A 7 -34.70 -42.25 14.82
C ARG A 7 -34.86 -40.87 14.17
N ASN A 8 -36.10 -40.33 14.17
CA ASN A 8 -36.40 -38.99 13.62
C ASN A 8 -35.85 -37.83 14.51
N ARG A 9 -35.75 -38.01 15.83
CA ARG A 9 -35.27 -36.95 16.72
C ARG A 9 -33.79 -36.66 16.54
N HIS A 10 -32.98 -37.67 16.31
CA HIS A 10 -31.52 -37.47 16.06
C HIS A 10 -31.26 -36.85 14.69
N THR A 11 -32.06 -37.24 13.66
CA THR A 11 -31.92 -36.67 12.33
C THR A 11 -32.34 -35.19 12.29
N ILE A 12 -33.39 -34.80 12.99
CA ILE A 12 -33.82 -33.40 13.13
C ILE A 12 -32.79 -32.60 13.91
N GLY A 13 -32.17 -33.15 14.96
CA GLY A 13 -31.10 -32.50 15.72
C GLY A 13 -29.85 -32.25 14.90
N ILE A 14 -29.46 -33.21 14.06
CA ILE A 14 -28.30 -33.06 13.17
C ILE A 14 -28.58 -32.01 12.08
N ILE A 15 -29.77 -32.02 11.48
CA ILE A 15 -30.14 -31.02 10.48
C ILE A 15 -30.20 -29.62 11.11
N ALA A 16 -30.74 -29.45 12.30
CA ALA A 16 -30.79 -28.18 13.01
C ALA A 16 -29.36 -27.69 13.37
N LEU A 17 -28.45 -28.58 13.76
CA LEU A 17 -27.04 -28.25 14.04
C LEU A 17 -26.32 -27.83 12.77
N VAL A 18 -26.54 -28.52 11.64
CA VAL A 18 -25.94 -28.15 10.34
C VAL A 18 -26.45 -26.79 9.86
N ILE A 19 -27.75 -26.52 10.01
CA ILE A 19 -28.36 -25.23 9.68
C ILE A 19 -27.78 -24.13 10.60
N ALA A 20 -27.62 -24.39 11.89
CA ALA A 20 -27.02 -23.43 12.82
C ALA A 20 -25.56 -23.15 12.50
N LEU A 21 -24.79 -24.16 12.08
CA LEU A 21 -23.41 -24.00 11.65
C LEU A 21 -23.29 -23.23 10.30
N CYS A 22 -24.23 -23.43 9.39
CA CYS A 22 -24.30 -22.67 8.14
C CYS A 22 -24.79 -21.23 8.35
N ALA A 23 -25.58 -20.96 9.37
CA ALA A 23 -26.06 -19.62 9.73
C ALA A 23 -25.04 -18.81 10.51
N SER A 24 -23.93 -19.42 10.96
CA SER A 24 -22.83 -18.71 11.62
C SER A 24 -21.82 -18.07 10.66
N CYS A 25 -21.98 -18.26 9.33
CA CYS A 25 -21.26 -17.44 8.38
C CYS A 25 -21.76 -16.00 8.51
N SER A 26 -20.94 -15.11 9.03
CA SER A 26 -21.26 -13.69 9.10
C SER A 26 -21.54 -13.17 7.70
N PHE A 27 -22.68 -12.49 7.54
CA PHE A 27 -23.06 -11.82 6.28
C PHE A 27 -22.70 -10.34 6.31
N ASN A 28 -21.77 -9.95 7.18
CA ASN A 28 -21.36 -8.57 7.28
C ASN A 28 -20.44 -8.23 6.09
N SER A 29 -20.82 -7.22 5.33
CA SER A 29 -19.96 -6.72 4.28
C SER A 29 -18.75 -6.03 4.89
N PRO A 30 -17.56 -6.19 4.29
CA PRO A 30 -16.39 -5.44 4.71
C PRO A 30 -16.62 -3.94 4.49
N SER A 31 -15.90 -3.10 5.20
CA SER A 31 -15.91 -1.66 4.99
C SER A 31 -14.56 -1.13 4.55
N ILE A 32 -14.58 -0.03 3.79
CA ILE A 32 -13.41 0.74 3.38
C ILE A 32 -13.33 1.99 4.25
N ALA A 33 -12.26 2.11 5.02
CA ALA A 33 -11.95 3.34 5.72
C ALA A 33 -10.64 3.95 5.21
N PHE A 34 -10.52 5.27 5.32
CA PHE A 34 -9.30 6.03 5.06
C PHE A 34 -8.56 5.67 3.74
N PRO A 35 -9.23 5.68 2.58
CA PRO A 35 -8.55 5.39 1.32
C PRO A 35 -7.43 6.43 1.10
N LYS A 36 -6.22 5.93 0.86
CA LYS A 36 -5.03 6.74 0.58
C LYS A 36 -4.57 6.45 -0.83
N VAL A 37 -4.50 7.49 -1.65
CA VAL A 37 -4.07 7.38 -3.05
C VAL A 37 -2.92 8.36 -3.27
N GLN A 38 -1.82 7.87 -3.85
CA GLN A 38 -0.62 8.66 -4.07
C GLN A 38 0.00 8.30 -5.42
N ARG A 39 0.35 9.31 -6.23
CA ARG A 39 1.19 9.12 -7.41
C ARG A 39 2.64 8.96 -6.97
N LEU A 40 3.28 7.90 -7.42
CA LEU A 40 4.68 7.62 -7.14
C LEU A 40 5.51 7.74 -8.41
N TYR A 41 6.51 8.60 -8.38
CA TYR A 41 7.49 8.75 -9.44
C TYR A 41 8.78 8.06 -9.02
N LYS A 42 9.10 6.94 -9.68
CA LYS A 42 10.34 6.20 -9.45
C LYS A 42 11.36 6.61 -10.50
N HIS A 43 12.52 6.99 -10.04
CA HIS A 43 13.63 7.32 -10.91
C HIS A 43 14.31 6.04 -11.39
N THR A 44 14.44 5.90 -12.71
CA THR A 44 15.22 4.82 -13.32
C THR A 44 16.68 5.25 -13.52
N VAL A 45 17.56 4.28 -13.76
CA VAL A 45 18.98 4.53 -14.06
C VAL A 45 19.16 5.34 -15.34
N GLU A 46 18.20 5.22 -16.27
CA GLU A 46 18.20 5.91 -17.57
C GLU A 46 17.68 7.35 -17.51
N GLU A 47 17.52 7.90 -16.29
CA GLU A 47 17.04 9.27 -16.03
C GLU A 47 15.55 9.55 -16.29
N ASP A 48 14.79 8.56 -16.67
CA ASP A 48 13.35 8.66 -16.84
C ASP A 48 12.59 8.43 -15.53
N PHE A 49 11.38 8.98 -15.47
CA PHE A 49 10.43 8.69 -14.40
C PHE A 49 9.42 7.64 -14.85
N VAL A 50 9.28 6.61 -14.04
CA VAL A 50 8.16 5.67 -14.15
C VAL A 50 7.12 6.07 -13.11
N GLU A 51 5.90 6.35 -13.57
CA GLU A 51 4.76 6.61 -12.68
C GLU A 51 4.12 5.30 -12.25
N ASN A 52 3.96 5.16 -10.95
CA ASN A 52 3.12 4.15 -10.31
C ASN A 52 2.02 4.85 -9.49
N LEU A 53 0.98 4.11 -9.14
CA LEU A 53 0.00 4.54 -8.17
C LEU A 53 0.12 3.68 -6.91
N ALA A 54 0.22 4.32 -5.76
CA ALA A 54 0.00 3.67 -4.47
C ALA A 54 -1.46 3.85 -4.11
N VAL A 55 -2.14 2.76 -3.82
CA VAL A 55 -3.53 2.75 -3.33
C VAL A 55 -3.58 1.84 -2.13
N PHE A 56 -3.96 2.40 -1.00
CA PHE A 56 -4.16 1.70 0.25
C PHE A 56 -5.50 2.11 0.86
N ALA A 57 -6.14 1.18 1.55
CA ALA A 57 -7.32 1.45 2.34
C ALA A 57 -7.29 0.60 3.61
N VAL A 58 -7.95 1.06 4.66
CA VAL A 58 -8.17 0.23 5.84
C VAL A 58 -9.33 -0.70 5.53
N PHE A 59 -9.03 -1.99 5.46
CA PHE A 59 -10.02 -3.06 5.43
C PHE A 59 -10.49 -3.29 6.85
N GLN A 60 -11.79 -3.19 7.05
CA GLN A 60 -12.46 -3.47 8.32
C GLN A 60 -13.52 -4.54 8.08
N ASP A 61 -13.47 -5.62 8.86
CA ASP A 61 -14.41 -6.71 8.75
C ASP A 61 -14.71 -7.30 10.13
N ALA A 62 -15.99 -7.53 10.42
CA ALA A 62 -16.44 -8.13 11.68
C ALA A 62 -15.91 -9.56 11.85
N ASP A 63 -15.67 -10.27 10.74
CA ASP A 63 -15.11 -11.62 10.72
C ASP A 63 -13.59 -11.64 10.84
N GLY A 64 -12.97 -10.46 10.84
CA GLY A 64 -11.54 -10.23 11.00
C GLY A 64 -10.76 -10.08 9.71
N VAL A 65 -9.52 -9.60 9.83
CA VAL A 65 -8.64 -9.28 8.69
C VAL A 65 -8.26 -10.49 7.82
N ASN A 66 -8.48 -11.71 8.33
CA ASN A 66 -8.22 -12.92 7.58
C ASN A 66 -9.29 -13.22 6.51
N ASP A 67 -10.42 -12.53 6.56
CA ASP A 67 -11.50 -12.70 5.59
C ASP A 67 -11.29 -11.89 4.29
N TYR A 68 -10.23 -11.08 4.22
CA TYR A 68 -9.84 -10.37 3.00
C TYR A 68 -9.60 -11.33 1.83
N LYS A 69 -10.27 -11.07 0.70
CA LYS A 69 -10.13 -11.83 -0.55
C LYS A 69 -9.34 -11.06 -1.60
N GLU A 70 -9.83 -9.90 -2.00
CA GLU A 70 -9.18 -9.08 -3.03
C GLU A 70 -9.50 -7.58 -2.90
N LEU A 71 -8.62 -6.78 -3.47
CA LEU A 71 -8.83 -5.37 -3.76
C LEU A 71 -8.82 -5.17 -5.28
N LEU A 72 -9.87 -4.55 -5.80
CA LEU A 72 -10.01 -4.18 -7.20
C LEU A 72 -9.95 -2.67 -7.34
N LEU A 73 -9.02 -2.17 -8.16
CA LEU A 73 -8.99 -0.79 -8.61
C LEU A 73 -9.48 -0.74 -10.06
N GLN A 74 -10.47 0.10 -10.36
CA GLN A 74 -11.01 0.27 -11.71
C GLN A 74 -10.95 1.73 -12.14
N GLU A 75 -10.44 1.99 -13.34
CA GLU A 75 -10.61 3.27 -14.02
C GLU A 75 -12.00 3.33 -14.67
N ASN A 76 -12.83 4.26 -14.23
CA ASN A 76 -14.25 4.27 -14.61
C ASN A 76 -14.48 4.64 -16.10
N ALA A 77 -13.57 5.40 -16.71
CA ALA A 77 -13.74 5.85 -18.10
C ALA A 77 -13.49 4.74 -19.13
N THR A 78 -12.50 3.87 -18.88
CA THR A 78 -12.11 2.80 -19.81
C THR A 78 -12.52 1.42 -19.33
N GLY A 79 -12.84 1.27 -18.03
CA GLY A 79 -13.08 -0.02 -17.39
C GLY A 79 -11.82 -0.84 -17.14
N LEU A 80 -10.63 -0.23 -17.28
CA LEU A 80 -9.37 -0.91 -16.98
C LEU A 80 -9.28 -1.25 -15.50
N GLU A 81 -8.89 -2.48 -15.19
CA GLU A 81 -8.90 -3.03 -13.84
C GLU A 81 -7.51 -3.52 -13.40
N TRP A 82 -7.20 -3.33 -12.13
CA TRP A 82 -6.07 -3.92 -11.42
C TRP A 82 -6.58 -4.70 -10.22
N ARG A 83 -6.19 -5.96 -10.11
CA ARG A 83 -6.63 -6.86 -9.05
C ARG A 83 -5.49 -7.27 -8.16
N LEU A 84 -5.67 -7.08 -6.86
CA LEU A 84 -4.76 -7.53 -5.82
C LEU A 84 -5.42 -8.68 -5.05
N HIS A 85 -4.88 -9.85 -5.21
CA HIS A 85 -5.23 -11.01 -4.37
C HIS A 85 -4.28 -11.08 -3.18
N ARG A 86 -4.61 -11.88 -2.19
CA ARG A 86 -3.82 -11.99 -0.94
C ARG A 86 -2.31 -12.16 -1.17
N GLY A 87 -1.90 -12.87 -2.24
CA GLY A 87 -0.49 -13.13 -2.53
C GLY A 87 0.30 -11.94 -3.07
N ASN A 88 -0.35 -10.90 -3.57
CA ASN A 88 0.28 -9.69 -4.13
C ASN A 88 -0.21 -8.40 -3.45
N THR A 89 -0.96 -8.52 -2.37
CA THR A 89 -1.40 -7.40 -1.54
C THR A 89 -0.37 -7.13 -0.45
N ILE A 90 -0.07 -5.87 -0.21
CA ILE A 90 0.70 -5.42 0.95
C ILE A 90 -0.26 -5.26 2.11
N PHE A 91 0.04 -5.92 3.23
CA PHE A 91 -0.69 -5.84 4.49
C PHE A 91 0.17 -5.09 5.51
N LEU A 92 -0.38 -4.01 6.10
CA LEU A 92 0.32 -3.26 7.13
C LEU A 92 -0.59 -3.14 8.36
N GLN A 93 -0.04 -3.52 9.51
CA GLN A 93 -0.70 -3.33 10.80
C GLN A 93 -0.18 -2.05 11.43
N GLU A 94 -1.08 -1.20 11.89
CA GLU A 94 -0.74 0.05 12.57
C GLU A 94 -1.04 -0.07 14.06
N SER A 95 -0.22 0.57 14.91
CA SER A 95 -0.47 0.62 16.34
C SER A 95 -1.77 1.37 16.61
N GLY A 96 -2.66 0.72 17.33
CA GLY A 96 -4.01 1.26 17.60
C GLY A 96 -5.12 0.66 16.76
N PHE A 97 -4.80 -0.11 15.71
CA PHE A 97 -5.81 -0.89 15.01
C PHE A 97 -6.28 -2.07 15.83
N SER A 98 -7.58 -2.37 15.73
CA SER A 98 -8.16 -3.59 16.27
C SER A 98 -7.73 -4.80 15.44
N GLN A 99 -8.04 -6.01 15.94
CA GLN A 99 -7.85 -7.25 15.18
C GLN A 99 -8.72 -7.35 13.92
N HIS A 100 -9.68 -6.44 13.77
CA HIS A 100 -10.62 -6.38 12.65
C HIS A 100 -10.24 -5.31 11.62
N GLU A 101 -9.08 -4.65 11.78
CA GLU A 101 -8.63 -3.53 10.95
C GLU A 101 -7.21 -3.76 10.46
N GLN A 102 -7.00 -3.53 9.16
CA GLN A 102 -5.67 -3.64 8.54
C GLN A 102 -5.59 -2.78 7.29
N TRP A 103 -4.46 -2.11 7.07
CA TRP A 103 -4.15 -1.52 5.77
C TRP A 103 -3.94 -2.62 4.73
N VAL A 104 -4.63 -2.50 3.60
CA VAL A 104 -4.49 -3.37 2.43
C VAL A 104 -4.26 -2.51 1.20
N GLY A 105 -3.36 -2.93 0.32
CA GLY A 105 -3.11 -2.17 -0.90
C GLY A 105 -1.83 -2.56 -1.62
N SER A 106 -1.37 -1.67 -2.49
CA SER A 106 -0.10 -1.79 -3.19
C SER A 106 0.45 -0.42 -3.59
N ASN A 107 1.76 -0.33 -3.78
CA ASN A 107 2.46 0.84 -4.33
C ASN A 107 3.06 0.56 -5.71
N THR A 108 2.57 -0.47 -6.39
CA THR A 108 3.12 -0.95 -7.67
C THR A 108 2.11 -0.95 -8.81
N PHE A 109 0.92 -0.34 -8.63
CA PHE A 109 0.01 -0.19 -9.76
C PHE A 109 0.69 0.60 -10.87
N ALA A 110 0.71 0.04 -12.07
CA ALA A 110 1.31 0.67 -13.24
C ALA A 110 0.25 0.81 -14.34
N TYR A 111 0.21 1.97 -15.00
CA TYR A 111 -0.68 2.18 -16.14
C TYR A 111 0.01 1.69 -17.43
N PRO A 112 -0.62 0.83 -18.23
CA PRO A 112 0.02 0.23 -19.42
C PRO A 112 0.47 1.24 -20.49
N ARG A 113 -0.08 2.45 -20.45
CA ARG A 113 0.18 3.51 -21.43
C ARG A 113 0.93 4.71 -20.85
N GLY A 114 1.70 4.50 -19.79
CA GLY A 114 2.49 5.54 -19.12
C GLY A 114 1.81 6.08 -17.88
N ALA A 115 1.44 7.36 -17.85
CA ALA A 115 0.85 8.00 -16.67
C ALA A 115 -0.62 7.63 -16.47
N PHE A 116 -1.05 7.48 -15.22
CA PHE A 116 -2.46 7.31 -14.88
C PHE A 116 -3.27 8.52 -15.30
N PRO A 117 -4.36 8.39 -16.09
CA PRO A 117 -5.19 9.51 -16.48
C PRO A 117 -5.89 10.12 -15.26
N ALA A 118 -6.20 11.41 -15.37
CA ALA A 118 -7.10 12.06 -14.42
C ALA A 118 -8.52 11.57 -14.64
N GLY A 119 -9.28 11.39 -13.56
CA GLY A 119 -10.66 10.92 -13.66
C GLY A 119 -11.14 10.18 -12.44
N ALA A 120 -12.33 9.63 -12.54
CA ALA A 120 -12.94 8.84 -11.48
C ALA A 120 -12.41 7.39 -11.51
N TYR A 121 -12.09 6.89 -10.32
CA TYR A 121 -11.68 5.52 -10.06
C TYR A 121 -12.55 4.92 -8.98
N THR A 122 -12.82 3.63 -9.09
CA THR A 122 -13.54 2.86 -8.08
C THR A 122 -12.60 1.86 -7.43
N LEU A 123 -12.52 1.91 -6.12
CA LEU A 123 -11.83 0.94 -5.28
C LEU A 123 -12.88 0.01 -4.69
N THR A 124 -12.78 -1.29 -4.94
CA THR A 124 -13.67 -2.31 -4.38
C THR A 124 -12.87 -3.30 -3.55
N LEU A 125 -13.32 -3.53 -2.33
CA LEU A 125 -12.83 -4.60 -1.46
C LEU A 125 -13.86 -5.72 -1.39
N SER A 126 -13.37 -6.96 -1.40
CA SER A 126 -14.20 -8.14 -1.19
C SER A 126 -13.63 -9.05 -0.12
N ASP A 127 -14.54 -9.72 0.60
CA ASP A 127 -14.24 -10.76 1.57
C ASP A 127 -14.32 -12.17 0.94
N LEU A 128 -13.96 -13.19 1.71
CA LEU A 128 -14.05 -14.58 1.30
C LEU A 128 -15.53 -15.06 1.19
N GLY A 129 -16.46 -14.41 1.90
CA GLY A 129 -17.88 -14.65 1.82
C GLY A 129 -18.49 -14.17 0.51
N GLY A 130 -17.79 -13.33 -0.25
CA GLY A 130 -18.24 -12.75 -1.51
C GLY A 130 -18.98 -11.42 -1.34
N ASN A 131 -19.01 -10.85 -0.12
CA ASN A 131 -19.54 -9.52 0.09
C ASN A 131 -18.54 -8.49 -0.40
N THR A 132 -19.04 -7.34 -0.83
CA THR A 132 -18.21 -6.28 -1.40
C THR A 132 -18.59 -4.91 -0.86
N THR A 133 -17.60 -4.04 -0.81
CA THR A 133 -17.80 -2.60 -0.58
C THR A 133 -16.97 -1.81 -1.57
N SER A 134 -17.46 -0.62 -1.96
CA SER A 134 -16.78 0.19 -2.96
C SER A 134 -16.68 1.64 -2.50
N HIS A 135 -15.58 2.29 -2.91
CA HIS A 135 -15.30 3.70 -2.69
C HIS A 135 -14.88 4.35 -4.01
N VAL A 136 -15.52 5.46 -4.38
CA VAL A 136 -15.16 6.22 -5.59
C VAL A 136 -14.30 7.41 -5.18
N PHE A 137 -13.18 7.60 -5.88
CA PHE A 137 -12.31 8.77 -5.72
C PHE A 137 -11.96 9.38 -7.07
N THR A 138 -11.49 10.62 -7.05
CA THR A 138 -11.04 11.31 -8.25
C THR A 138 -9.53 11.48 -8.22
N LEU A 139 -8.84 10.90 -9.20
CA LEU A 139 -7.42 11.11 -9.39
C LEU A 139 -7.22 12.41 -10.15
N GLN A 140 -6.50 13.35 -9.55
CA GLN A 140 -6.20 14.64 -10.14
C GLN A 140 -5.24 14.49 -11.33
N LYS A 141 -5.25 15.50 -12.22
CA LYS A 141 -4.29 15.55 -13.33
C LYS A 141 -2.86 15.46 -12.79
N PRO A 142 -2.00 14.60 -13.38
CA PRO A 142 -0.61 14.52 -12.95
C PRO A 142 0.08 15.89 -13.09
N PRO A 143 0.91 16.27 -12.12
CA PRO A 143 1.72 17.48 -12.28
C PRO A 143 2.71 17.26 -13.42
N ARG A 144 3.10 18.35 -14.06
CA ARG A 144 4.16 18.31 -15.05
C ARG A 144 5.51 18.19 -14.33
N VAL A 145 6.00 16.99 -14.18
CA VAL A 145 7.33 16.72 -13.63
C VAL A 145 8.34 16.77 -14.77
N THR A 146 9.11 17.85 -14.85
CA THR A 146 10.10 18.08 -15.92
C THR A 146 11.53 17.84 -15.45
N ALA A 147 11.75 17.74 -14.15
CA ALA A 147 13.06 17.51 -13.54
C ALA A 147 12.92 16.83 -12.17
N ARG A 148 14.00 16.25 -11.69
CA ARG A 148 14.08 15.68 -10.33
C ARG A 148 13.87 16.77 -9.30
N PRO A 149 12.90 16.61 -8.36
CA PRO A 149 12.65 17.62 -7.33
C PRO A 149 13.74 17.66 -6.26
N PHE A 150 14.55 16.63 -6.16
CA PHE A 150 15.73 16.56 -5.30
C PHE A 150 16.83 15.71 -5.93
N GLN A 151 18.05 15.87 -5.45
CA GLN A 151 19.18 15.00 -5.76
C GLN A 151 19.62 14.31 -4.46
N PHE A 152 19.81 13.00 -4.52
CA PHE A 152 20.31 12.19 -3.40
C PHE A 152 21.69 11.66 -3.75
N THR A 153 22.63 11.79 -2.84
CA THR A 153 24.02 11.30 -2.97
C THR A 153 24.46 10.62 -1.70
N VAL A 154 25.31 9.63 -1.82
CA VAL A 154 25.92 8.90 -0.72
C VAL A 154 27.42 8.83 -1.01
N ASN A 155 28.24 9.11 -0.01
CA ASN A 155 29.68 8.89 -0.03
C ASN A 155 30.08 7.98 1.16
N ARG A 156 31.39 7.80 1.42
CA ARG A 156 31.86 6.88 2.46
C ARG A 156 31.47 7.27 3.89
N GLU A 157 31.21 8.53 4.14
CA GLU A 157 30.99 9.06 5.49
C GLU A 157 29.56 9.60 5.67
N THR A 158 29.01 10.20 4.61
CA THR A 158 27.75 10.94 4.70
C THR A 158 26.80 10.60 3.55
N TRP A 159 25.53 10.82 3.82
CA TRP A 159 24.50 10.96 2.78
C TRP A 159 24.03 12.42 2.73
N GLN A 160 23.58 12.85 1.55
CA GLN A 160 23.09 14.20 1.33
C GLN A 160 21.90 14.22 0.39
N ILE A 161 20.89 15.04 0.73
CA ILE A 161 19.75 15.36 -0.12
C ILE A 161 19.80 16.83 -0.43
N HIS A 162 19.88 17.19 -1.72
CA HIS A 162 19.77 18.57 -2.19
C HIS A 162 18.39 18.78 -2.81
N VAL A 163 17.56 19.63 -2.19
CA VAL A 163 16.19 19.94 -2.59
C VAL A 163 16.22 20.98 -3.71
N LYS A 164 15.71 20.62 -4.88
CA LYS A 164 15.64 21.50 -6.05
C LYS A 164 14.26 22.16 -6.22
N ASN A 165 13.21 21.47 -5.73
CA ASN A 165 11.84 21.98 -5.81
C ASN A 165 11.03 21.54 -4.58
N SER A 166 10.92 22.44 -3.62
CA SER A 166 10.20 22.20 -2.36
C SER A 166 8.68 22.05 -2.52
N SER A 167 8.11 22.48 -3.65
CA SER A 167 6.67 22.26 -3.91
C SER A 167 6.34 20.80 -4.13
N PHE A 168 7.31 20.00 -4.60
CA PHE A 168 7.14 18.58 -4.85
C PHE A 168 7.71 17.69 -3.74
N CYS A 169 8.55 18.21 -2.87
CA CYS A 169 9.20 17.41 -1.84
C CYS A 169 9.43 18.22 -0.56
N CYS A 170 8.78 17.79 0.52
CA CYS A 170 8.97 18.41 1.83
C CYS A 170 9.04 17.40 2.99
N TYR A 171 8.52 16.19 2.81
CA TYR A 171 8.72 15.09 3.75
C TYR A 171 9.72 14.11 3.16
N PHE A 172 10.69 13.69 3.96
CA PHE A 172 11.77 12.81 3.50
C PHE A 172 11.90 11.58 4.37
N SER A 173 12.29 10.49 3.72
CA SER A 173 12.63 9.22 4.35
C SER A 173 13.77 8.56 3.60
N LEU A 174 14.60 7.82 4.31
CA LEU A 174 15.63 6.95 3.73
C LEU A 174 15.15 5.50 3.89
N VAL A 175 15.11 4.78 2.79
CA VAL A 175 14.73 3.37 2.74
C VAL A 175 15.99 2.54 2.54
N MET A 176 16.32 1.72 3.53
CA MET A 176 17.41 0.75 3.46
C MET A 176 16.90 -0.51 2.79
N LEU A 177 17.65 -1.00 1.81
CA LEU A 177 17.25 -2.12 0.97
C LEU A 177 18.29 -3.24 1.05
N SER A 178 17.81 -4.49 0.93
CA SER A 178 18.63 -5.68 0.77
C SER A 178 19.34 -5.72 -0.59
N ALA A 179 20.15 -6.76 -0.81
CA ALA A 179 20.78 -7.04 -2.11
C ALA A 179 19.75 -7.24 -3.24
N ASP A 180 18.57 -7.78 -2.91
CA ASP A 180 17.46 -7.99 -3.86
C ASP A 180 16.51 -6.78 -3.94
N LEU A 181 16.97 -5.61 -3.48
CA LEU A 181 16.22 -4.35 -3.46
C LEU A 181 14.89 -4.43 -2.67
N GLN A 182 14.79 -5.36 -1.72
CA GLN A 182 13.64 -5.42 -0.82
C GLN A 182 13.82 -4.46 0.34
N PRO A 183 12.79 -3.74 0.76
CA PRO A 183 12.87 -2.81 1.88
C PRO A 183 13.11 -3.57 3.20
N LEU A 184 14.20 -3.24 3.87
CA LEU A 184 14.54 -3.75 5.20
C LEU A 184 13.99 -2.83 6.29
N ARG A 185 14.22 -1.53 6.13
CA ARG A 185 13.80 -0.54 7.11
C ARG A 185 13.70 0.85 6.49
N THR A 186 12.84 1.69 7.09
CA THR A 186 12.68 3.10 6.72
C THR A 186 13.09 3.99 7.90
N HIS A 187 13.97 4.95 7.63
CA HIS A 187 14.36 6.01 8.55
C HIS A 187 13.65 7.30 8.15
N HIS A 188 12.68 7.75 8.96
CA HIS A 188 11.91 8.95 8.69
C HIS A 188 12.67 10.21 9.13
N LEU A 189 12.95 11.10 8.18
CA LEU A 189 13.58 12.40 8.45
C LEU A 189 12.53 13.48 8.77
N GLY A 190 11.25 13.21 8.46
CA GLY A 190 10.15 14.14 8.65
C GLY A 190 10.13 15.29 7.66
N LYS A 191 9.37 16.35 8.00
CA LYS A 191 9.30 17.58 7.20
C LYS A 191 10.60 18.36 7.28
N LYS A 192 11.11 18.79 6.13
CA LYS A 192 12.30 19.63 6.01
C LYS A 192 12.03 20.82 5.10
N GLU A 193 12.49 21.99 5.53
CA GLU A 193 12.33 23.26 4.82
C GLU A 193 13.68 23.81 4.36
N THR A 194 14.75 23.03 4.49
CA THR A 194 16.13 23.39 4.13
C THR A 194 16.43 22.91 2.70
N GLU A 195 17.28 23.66 1.99
CA GLU A 195 17.76 23.26 0.65
C GLU A 195 18.67 22.03 0.68
N THR A 196 19.33 21.79 1.81
CA THR A 196 20.23 20.65 1.96
C THR A 196 19.98 19.95 3.29
N ILE A 197 19.89 18.63 3.22
CA ILE A 197 19.76 17.73 4.36
C ILE A 197 20.94 16.77 4.30
N THR A 198 21.65 16.58 5.38
CA THR A 198 22.81 15.68 5.46
C THR A 198 22.80 14.89 6.76
N GLY A 199 23.43 13.74 6.75
CA GLY A 199 23.61 12.92 7.94
C GLY A 199 24.75 11.91 7.80
N SER A 200 25.03 11.20 8.86
CA SER A 200 26.05 10.16 8.92
C SER A 200 25.60 8.89 8.21
N LEU A 201 26.43 8.37 7.32
CA LEU A 201 26.21 7.07 6.73
C LEU A 201 26.41 5.94 7.76
N GLN A 202 27.39 6.11 8.65
CA GLN A 202 27.68 5.11 9.69
C GLN A 202 26.47 4.86 10.60
N GLU A 203 25.75 5.92 11.00
CA GLU A 203 24.54 5.78 11.82
C GLU A 203 23.45 4.97 11.13
N LEU A 204 23.30 5.09 9.80
CA LEU A 204 22.35 4.28 9.04
C LEU A 204 22.79 2.82 8.92
N ILE A 205 24.10 2.56 8.74
CA ILE A 205 24.67 1.22 8.68
C ILE A 205 24.52 0.51 10.04
N ASP A 206 24.83 1.21 11.13
CA ASP A 206 24.67 0.68 12.49
C ASP A 206 23.19 0.33 12.79
N PHE A 207 22.27 1.11 12.21
CA PHE A 207 20.83 0.89 12.36
C PHE A 207 20.31 -0.29 11.53
N VAL A 208 20.92 -0.58 10.36
CA VAL A 208 20.57 -1.69 9.45
C VAL A 208 21.84 -2.27 8.83
N PRO A 209 22.56 -3.15 9.54
CA PRO A 209 23.85 -3.70 9.08
C PRO A 209 23.76 -4.48 7.75
N ASP A 210 22.61 -5.08 7.46
CA ASP A 210 22.38 -5.89 6.25
C ASP A 210 21.95 -5.06 5.03
N ALA A 211 21.94 -3.73 5.13
CA ALA A 211 21.58 -2.87 4.02
C ALA A 211 22.68 -2.89 2.94
N CYS A 212 22.29 -3.21 1.73
CA CYS A 212 23.16 -3.16 0.55
C CYS A 212 22.96 -1.90 -0.28
N TYR A 213 21.76 -1.30 -0.19
CA TYR A 213 21.41 -0.07 -0.91
C TYR A 213 20.63 0.87 0.00
N ILE A 214 20.71 2.16 -0.33
CA ILE A 214 19.90 3.23 0.27
C ILE A 214 19.16 3.95 -0.84
N GLN A 215 17.89 4.23 -0.61
CA GLN A 215 17.02 4.97 -1.50
C GLN A 215 16.35 6.11 -0.75
N CYS A 216 16.34 7.30 -1.31
CA CYS A 216 15.59 8.42 -0.75
C CYS A 216 14.16 8.40 -1.29
N PHE A 217 13.21 8.55 -0.40
CA PHE A 217 11.80 8.79 -0.69
C PHE A 217 11.40 10.17 -0.19
N SER A 218 10.67 10.91 -1.01
CA SER A 218 10.15 12.21 -0.63
C SER A 218 8.68 12.35 -1.03
N GLU A 219 7.90 13.09 -0.23
CA GLU A 219 6.50 13.41 -0.49
C GLU A 219 6.30 14.93 -0.53
N ASN A 220 5.30 15.37 -1.31
CA ASN A 220 4.82 16.75 -1.27
C ASN A 220 4.00 17.04 0.00
N GLN A 221 3.55 18.30 0.18
CA GLN A 221 2.91 18.78 1.40
C GLN A 221 1.62 18.01 1.76
N ASP A 222 0.80 17.65 0.79
CA ASP A 222 -0.46 16.92 0.99
C ASP A 222 -0.32 15.40 0.84
N ARG A 223 0.93 14.94 0.61
CA ARG A 223 1.28 13.52 0.41
C ARG A 223 0.54 12.83 -0.73
N SER A 224 0.06 13.60 -1.69
CA SER A 224 -0.59 13.07 -2.91
C SER A 224 0.42 12.61 -3.95
N ILE A 225 1.68 13.05 -3.83
CA ILE A 225 2.77 12.76 -4.77
C ILE A 225 4.00 12.33 -3.98
N GLY A 226 4.61 11.24 -4.42
CA GLY A 226 5.87 10.73 -3.87
C GLY A 226 6.92 10.53 -4.95
N PHE A 227 8.19 10.73 -4.60
CA PHE A 227 9.34 10.54 -5.47
C PHE A 227 10.36 9.62 -4.84
N PHE A 228 10.80 8.62 -5.60
CA PHE A 228 11.92 7.77 -5.21
C PHE A 228 13.17 8.13 -6.02
N SER A 229 14.30 8.27 -5.36
CA SER A 229 15.61 8.26 -6.04
C SER A 229 15.88 6.87 -6.63
N ALA A 230 16.88 6.75 -7.50
CA ALA A 230 17.47 5.44 -7.76
C ALA A 230 18.11 4.89 -6.46
N PRO A 231 18.12 3.56 -6.25
CA PRO A 231 18.89 2.95 -5.18
C PRO A 231 20.39 3.22 -5.37
N ILE A 232 21.07 3.62 -4.31
CA ILE A 232 22.52 3.85 -4.29
C ILE A 232 23.16 2.75 -3.44
N PRO A 233 24.22 2.06 -3.93
CA PRO A 233 24.93 1.08 -3.13
C PRO A 233 25.50 1.70 -1.85
N VAL A 234 25.45 0.96 -0.75
CA VAL A 234 26.20 1.28 0.46
C VAL A 234 27.68 1.00 0.17
N PRO A 235 28.59 1.98 0.34
CA PRO A 235 30.01 1.85 0.02
C PRO A 235 30.74 0.80 0.87
#